data_f956241d0e395af3959729f18d11bdd6
#
_entry.id   f956241d0e395af3959729f18d11bdd6
#
_cell.length_a   1.000
_cell.length_b   1.000
_cell.length_c   1.000
_cell.angle_alpha   90.00
_cell.angle_beta   90.00
_cell.angle_gamma   90.00
#
_symmetry.space_group_name_H-M   'P 1'
#
loop_
_entity.id
_entity.type
_entity.pdbx_description
1 polymer ?
#
loop_
_entity_poly.entity_id
_entity_poly.type
_entity_poly.pdbx_seq_one_letter_code
_entity_poly.pdbx_strand_id
1 'polypeptide(L)'
;MWKREKMWMIKPPTEHPKECKYRPVLESLVPRDPMSRFSLKRSSPKEEFPNLDRNYTLMGAILDLHMYTRQFNRATESGVIFDDIIRPGLEDPGLLNGPKSVGCLAGDAQSYILFCDFFDRIIESYHGYRVTSDAVQESDFNYDNLKGGDYFDEDYVLSCEVSAGRAVDDFCFPVHCSRGERRNLLALAQTVLEQLSEDLPGTFHSIEELSCESEERRVVMDSPPSSLIKTGVARDWPDGRALWLSKDGSLAIWVNMEEHLKLVSFRSDGNLQEAFKCVCINLMKTEILYKKLRHPFIWKHHLGWVVSSPAEVGTGLKTSVTVKLLHLAENKRLKDILDRLRLRMEETACDLSVCLYDDDRRKRALVSGYVTVIPNLNATEALQPWLDRGCPGIYNISNLQTIGFNEVELTQLVVDGVKLIIRMEKRLENKSSIEDLVPTKK
;
A
#
# COMPACT_ATOMS: atom_id res chain seq x y z
N MET A 1 -23.13 20.58 4.50
CA MET A 1 -23.76 19.28 4.22
C MET A 1 -24.17 19.26 2.75
N TRP A 2 -23.29 18.86 1.86
CA TRP A 2 -23.64 18.63 0.46
C TRP A 2 -24.44 17.34 0.42
N LYS A 3 -25.73 17.44 0.11
CA LYS A 3 -26.58 16.27 -0.04
C LYS A 3 -26.04 15.44 -1.21
N ARG A 4 -25.86 14.13 -0.99
CA ARG A 4 -25.53 13.13 -2.00
C ARG A 4 -26.35 13.31 -3.30
N GLU A 5 -27.60 13.76 -3.18
CA GLU A 5 -28.49 14.10 -4.30
C GLU A 5 -27.96 15.17 -5.25
N LYS A 6 -27.17 16.14 -4.79
CA LYS A 6 -26.60 17.19 -5.66
C LYS A 6 -25.35 16.76 -6.41
N MET A 7 -24.56 15.84 -5.83
CA MET A 7 -23.42 15.25 -6.53
C MET A 7 -23.87 14.32 -7.67
N TRP A 8 -25.06 13.71 -7.55
CA TRP A 8 -25.66 12.86 -8.59
C TRP A 8 -26.31 13.66 -9.73
N MET A 9 -26.49 14.98 -9.60
CA MET A 9 -26.97 15.80 -10.70
C MET A 9 -25.93 15.99 -11.81
N ILE A 10 -24.66 15.64 -11.54
CA ILE A 10 -23.60 15.54 -12.55
C ILE A 10 -23.39 14.06 -12.87
N LYS A 11 -24.44 13.24 -12.85
CA LYS A 11 -24.32 11.89 -13.41
C LYS A 11 -23.98 12.05 -14.87
N PRO A 12 -22.89 11.44 -15.30
CA PRO A 12 -22.67 11.26 -16.71
C PRO A 12 -23.89 10.53 -17.29
N PRO A 13 -24.26 10.78 -18.56
CA PRO A 13 -25.38 10.10 -19.20
C PRO A 13 -25.23 8.58 -18.97
N THR A 14 -26.35 7.92 -18.70
CA THR A 14 -26.44 6.48 -18.45
C THR A 14 -25.93 5.60 -19.58
N GLU A 15 -25.74 6.17 -20.76
CA GLU A 15 -25.06 5.51 -21.85
C GLU A 15 -23.57 5.47 -21.58
N HIS A 16 -23.05 4.27 -21.45
CA HIS A 16 -21.62 4.03 -21.29
C HIS A 16 -20.87 4.68 -22.45
N PRO A 17 -19.93 5.59 -22.21
CA PRO A 17 -19.18 6.21 -23.29
C PRO A 17 -18.35 5.15 -23.96
N LYS A 18 -18.77 4.74 -25.14
CA LYS A 18 -18.00 3.83 -26.00
C LYS A 18 -16.67 4.46 -26.45
N GLU A 19 -16.53 5.74 -26.24
CA GLU A 19 -15.37 6.57 -26.56
C GLU A 19 -15.22 7.59 -25.47
N CYS A 20 -14.05 8.10 -25.16
CA CYS A 20 -13.74 9.04 -24.06
C CYS A 20 -14.60 10.34 -24.06
N LYS A 21 -15.92 10.21 -24.13
CA LYS A 21 -16.88 11.34 -24.27
C LYS A 21 -16.94 12.25 -23.05
N TYR A 22 -16.58 11.72 -21.87
CA TYR A 22 -16.61 12.55 -20.64
C TYR A 22 -15.39 13.40 -20.45
N ARG A 23 -14.26 13.01 -21.02
CA ARG A 23 -13.03 13.78 -20.91
C ARG A 23 -13.22 15.21 -21.41
N PRO A 24 -13.86 15.46 -22.58
CA PRO A 24 -14.16 16.81 -23.02
C PRO A 24 -15.10 17.59 -22.09
N VAL A 25 -16.06 16.91 -21.46
CA VAL A 25 -17.00 17.54 -20.52
C VAL A 25 -16.30 17.91 -19.22
N LEU A 26 -15.53 17.01 -18.64
CA LEU A 26 -14.75 17.25 -17.43
C LEU A 26 -13.71 18.36 -17.66
N GLU A 27 -13.05 18.37 -18.81
CA GLU A 27 -12.08 19.41 -19.16
C GLU A 27 -12.74 20.75 -19.43
N SER A 28 -14.00 20.80 -19.86
CA SER A 28 -14.75 22.05 -20.01
C SER A 28 -15.09 22.70 -18.66
N LEU A 29 -15.10 21.91 -17.57
CA LEU A 29 -15.34 22.38 -16.21
C LEU A 29 -14.08 22.88 -15.51
N VAL A 30 -12.90 22.54 -16.05
CA VAL A 30 -11.60 23.01 -15.55
C VAL A 30 -11.21 24.28 -16.29
N PRO A 31 -10.62 25.31 -15.62
CA PRO A 31 -10.06 26.46 -16.31
C PRO A 31 -9.12 26.00 -17.42
N ARG A 32 -9.37 26.44 -18.64
CA ARG A 32 -8.64 25.96 -19.83
C ARG A 32 -7.17 26.34 -19.75
N ASP A 33 -6.35 25.37 -19.35
CA ASP A 33 -4.92 25.42 -19.61
C ASP A 33 -4.69 25.28 -21.13
N PRO A 34 -3.93 26.18 -21.76
CA PRO A 34 -3.58 26.07 -23.17
C PRO A 34 -2.98 24.71 -23.56
N MET A 35 -2.30 24.03 -22.64
CA MET A 35 -1.70 22.71 -22.86
C MET A 35 -2.73 21.58 -22.83
N SER A 36 -3.88 21.74 -22.17
CA SER A 36 -4.92 20.71 -22.12
C SER A 36 -5.51 20.40 -23.50
N ARG A 37 -5.46 21.34 -24.43
CA ARG A 37 -5.90 21.13 -25.81
C ARG A 37 -5.05 20.11 -26.57
N PHE A 38 -3.78 19.94 -26.20
CA PHE A 38 -2.88 19.00 -26.84
C PHE A 38 -3.06 17.59 -26.31
N SER A 39 -3.44 17.43 -25.05
CA SER A 39 -3.69 16.12 -24.43
C SER A 39 -4.93 15.42 -25.00
N LEU A 40 -5.83 16.14 -25.66
CA LEU A 40 -7.05 15.59 -26.27
C LEU A 40 -6.86 15.07 -27.70
N LYS A 41 -5.79 15.47 -28.38
CA LYS A 41 -5.49 14.96 -29.72
C LYS A 41 -4.79 13.62 -29.59
N ARG A 42 -5.57 12.57 -29.65
CA ARG A 42 -5.02 11.21 -29.75
C ARG A 42 -4.78 10.85 -31.22
N SER A 43 -3.62 10.30 -31.46
CA SER A 43 -3.25 9.71 -32.75
C SER A 43 -3.84 8.29 -32.88
N SER A 44 -3.25 7.42 -33.65
CA SER A 44 -3.66 6.02 -33.69
C SER A 44 -3.08 5.22 -32.50
N PRO A 45 -3.74 4.13 -32.05
CA PRO A 45 -3.20 3.27 -31.00
C PRO A 45 -1.79 2.74 -31.30
N LYS A 46 -1.45 2.57 -32.58
CA LYS A 46 -0.15 2.09 -33.00
C LYS A 46 0.95 3.16 -32.82
N GLU A 47 0.61 4.42 -33.02
CA GLU A 47 1.54 5.54 -32.86
C GLU A 47 1.75 5.90 -31.39
N GLU A 48 0.69 5.77 -30.57
CA GLU A 48 0.74 6.09 -29.14
C GLU A 48 1.18 4.91 -28.27
N PHE A 49 1.36 3.72 -28.85
CA PHE A 49 1.80 2.55 -28.09
C PHE A 49 3.18 2.83 -27.46
N PRO A 50 3.32 2.70 -26.12
CA PRO A 50 4.56 3.04 -25.44
C PRO A 50 5.69 2.08 -25.80
N ASN A 51 6.92 2.59 -25.75
CA ASN A 51 8.09 1.73 -25.83
C ASN A 51 8.26 0.99 -24.50
N LEU A 52 8.17 -0.34 -24.56
CA LEU A 52 8.30 -1.23 -23.40
C LEU A 52 9.70 -1.90 -23.35
N ASP A 53 10.63 -1.49 -24.19
CA ASP A 53 12.01 -1.97 -24.12
C ASP A 53 12.60 -1.64 -22.75
N ARG A 54 13.17 -2.66 -22.07
CA ARG A 54 13.73 -2.55 -20.72
C ARG A 54 12.69 -2.22 -19.63
N ASN A 55 11.41 -2.49 -19.88
CA ASN A 55 10.40 -2.45 -18.84
C ASN A 55 10.29 -3.83 -18.17
N TYR A 56 10.69 -3.92 -16.91
CA TYR A 56 10.75 -5.18 -16.14
C TYR A 56 9.56 -5.37 -15.20
N THR A 57 8.53 -4.52 -15.33
CA THR A 57 7.29 -4.65 -14.57
C THR A 57 6.37 -5.71 -15.18
N LEU A 58 5.39 -6.18 -14.40
CA LEU A 58 4.35 -7.07 -14.95
C LEU A 58 3.51 -6.40 -16.02
N MET A 59 3.26 -5.09 -15.90
CA MET A 59 2.62 -4.30 -16.95
C MET A 59 3.39 -4.41 -18.26
N GLY A 60 4.71 -4.19 -18.24
CA GLY A 60 5.55 -4.30 -19.43
C GLY A 60 5.60 -5.71 -20.05
N ALA A 61 5.46 -6.74 -19.22
CA ALA A 61 5.45 -8.14 -19.67
C ALA A 61 4.10 -8.60 -20.26
N ILE A 62 2.98 -7.99 -19.82
CA ILE A 62 1.61 -8.40 -20.19
C ILE A 62 1.05 -7.54 -21.32
N LEU A 63 1.42 -6.25 -21.37
CA LEU A 63 0.87 -5.30 -22.32
C LEU A 63 1.42 -5.53 -23.72
N ASP A 64 0.55 -5.82 -24.66
CA ASP A 64 0.84 -5.86 -26.08
C ASP A 64 0.01 -4.81 -26.87
N LEU A 65 0.37 -4.58 -28.12
CA LEU A 65 -0.32 -3.62 -29.00
C LEU A 65 -1.81 -3.99 -29.19
N HIS A 66 -2.14 -5.27 -29.22
CA HIS A 66 -3.53 -5.72 -29.40
C HIS A 66 -4.37 -5.36 -28.16
N MET A 67 -3.86 -5.63 -26.96
CA MET A 67 -4.52 -5.25 -25.70
C MET A 67 -4.66 -3.72 -25.60
N TYR A 68 -3.59 -2.98 -25.89
CA TYR A 68 -3.61 -1.53 -25.89
C TYR A 68 -4.67 -0.97 -26.84
N THR A 69 -4.74 -1.49 -28.09
CA THR A 69 -5.73 -1.07 -29.09
C THR A 69 -7.17 -1.29 -28.60
N ARG A 70 -7.43 -2.41 -27.91
CA ARG A 70 -8.76 -2.71 -27.36
C ARG A 70 -9.18 -1.74 -26.24
N GLN A 71 -8.23 -1.22 -25.47
CA GLN A 71 -8.49 -0.34 -24.35
C GLN A 71 -8.42 1.16 -24.71
N PHE A 72 -7.83 1.47 -25.87
CA PHE A 72 -7.42 2.83 -26.27
C PHE A 72 -8.52 3.89 -26.18
N ASN A 73 -9.74 3.57 -26.60
CA ASN A 73 -10.87 4.49 -26.63
C ASN A 73 -11.81 4.37 -25.42
N ARG A 74 -11.39 3.63 -24.39
CA ARG A 74 -12.19 3.44 -23.19
C ARG A 74 -11.82 4.44 -22.12
N ALA A 75 -12.81 4.94 -21.39
CA ALA A 75 -12.63 5.76 -20.20
C ALA A 75 -13.69 5.39 -19.16
N THR A 76 -13.32 5.48 -17.88
CA THR A 76 -14.28 5.34 -16.80
C THR A 76 -15.19 6.57 -16.71
N GLU A 77 -16.24 6.51 -15.88
CA GLU A 77 -17.13 7.65 -15.65
C GLU A 77 -16.42 8.88 -15.05
N SER A 78 -15.34 8.65 -14.32
CA SER A 78 -14.48 9.71 -13.77
C SER A 78 -13.42 10.21 -14.75
N GLY A 79 -13.34 9.62 -15.95
CA GLY A 79 -12.42 10.03 -17.01
C GLY A 79 -11.06 9.33 -16.98
N VAL A 80 -10.87 8.26 -16.19
CA VAL A 80 -9.64 7.46 -16.22
C VAL A 80 -9.53 6.73 -17.55
N ILE A 81 -8.43 6.90 -18.25
CA ILE A 81 -8.09 6.20 -19.49
C ILE A 81 -7.00 5.16 -19.25
N PHE A 82 -6.79 4.29 -20.22
CA PHE A 82 -5.81 3.21 -20.08
C PHE A 82 -4.38 3.71 -19.91
N ASP A 83 -4.03 4.83 -20.53
CA ASP A 83 -2.70 5.46 -20.38
C ASP A 83 -2.45 5.93 -18.94
N ASP A 84 -3.47 6.40 -18.23
CA ASP A 84 -3.34 6.78 -16.81
C ASP A 84 -2.96 5.57 -15.96
N ILE A 85 -3.52 4.39 -16.28
CA ILE A 85 -3.28 3.14 -15.55
C ILE A 85 -1.86 2.64 -15.73
N ILE A 86 -1.32 2.69 -16.95
CA ILE A 86 0.00 2.14 -17.26
C ILE A 86 1.14 3.13 -16.99
N ARG A 87 0.84 4.43 -16.84
CA ARG A 87 1.84 5.47 -16.61
C ARG A 87 2.82 5.18 -15.47
N PRO A 88 2.42 4.67 -14.29
CA PRO A 88 3.37 4.37 -13.22
C PRO A 88 4.50 3.43 -13.63
N GLY A 89 4.20 2.43 -14.44
CA GLY A 89 5.22 1.50 -14.94
C GLY A 89 6.04 2.03 -16.13
N LEU A 90 5.59 3.09 -16.77
CA LEU A 90 6.39 3.80 -17.77
C LEU A 90 7.37 4.77 -17.08
N GLU A 91 6.96 5.40 -15.99
CA GLU A 91 7.80 6.28 -15.18
C GLU A 91 8.81 5.51 -14.32
N ASP A 92 8.43 4.31 -13.86
CA ASP A 92 9.30 3.40 -13.13
C ASP A 92 9.31 2.00 -13.76
N PRO A 93 10.16 1.77 -14.75
CA PRO A 93 10.19 0.51 -15.49
C PRO A 93 10.72 -0.69 -14.67
N GLY A 94 11.07 -0.49 -13.41
CA GLY A 94 11.64 -1.53 -12.56
C GLY A 94 13.09 -1.88 -12.88
N LEU A 95 13.62 -2.89 -12.20
CA LEU A 95 15.00 -3.36 -12.37
C LEU A 95 15.00 -4.82 -12.85
N LEU A 96 15.94 -5.17 -13.73
CA LEU A 96 16.06 -6.52 -14.33
C LEU A 96 16.12 -7.64 -13.28
N ASN A 97 16.80 -7.42 -12.17
CA ASN A 97 16.96 -8.38 -11.08
C ASN A 97 16.30 -7.89 -9.77
N GLY A 98 15.46 -6.86 -9.88
CA GLY A 98 14.75 -6.30 -8.72
C GLY A 98 13.50 -7.10 -8.32
N PRO A 99 12.83 -6.68 -7.26
CA PRO A 99 11.56 -7.25 -6.86
C PRO A 99 10.51 -7.04 -7.96
N LYS A 100 9.60 -8.00 -8.13
CA LYS A 100 8.51 -7.90 -9.09
C LYS A 100 7.62 -6.70 -8.74
N SER A 101 7.51 -5.75 -9.67
CA SER A 101 6.61 -4.61 -9.60
C SER A 101 5.44 -4.79 -10.56
N VAL A 102 4.24 -4.36 -10.16
CA VAL A 102 3.06 -4.42 -11.05
C VAL A 102 3.14 -3.42 -12.19
N GLY A 103 3.70 -2.24 -11.96
CA GLY A 103 3.87 -1.19 -12.97
C GLY A 103 2.57 -0.52 -13.42
N CYS A 104 1.50 -0.65 -12.66
CA CYS A 104 0.21 -0.04 -12.98
C CYS A 104 -0.59 0.27 -11.71
N LEU A 105 -1.47 1.28 -11.79
CA LEU A 105 -2.40 1.65 -10.74
C LEU A 105 -3.78 1.91 -11.35
N ALA A 106 -4.82 1.51 -10.63
CA ALA A 106 -6.19 1.91 -10.98
C ALA A 106 -6.43 3.37 -10.59
N GLY A 107 -7.13 4.13 -11.42
CA GLY A 107 -7.49 5.51 -11.12
C GLY A 107 -8.79 5.64 -10.31
N ASP A 108 -9.64 4.62 -10.37
CA ASP A 108 -10.90 4.48 -9.66
C ASP A 108 -11.33 3.01 -9.57
N ALA A 109 -12.41 2.73 -8.82
CA ALA A 109 -12.93 1.36 -8.70
C ALA A 109 -13.48 0.79 -10.01
N GLN A 110 -13.96 1.63 -10.92
CA GLN A 110 -14.49 1.23 -12.22
C GLN A 110 -13.38 0.76 -13.16
N SER A 111 -12.14 1.22 -12.96
CA SER A 111 -10.97 0.79 -13.72
C SER A 111 -10.80 -0.73 -13.72
N TYR A 112 -11.02 -1.39 -12.57
CA TYR A 112 -10.92 -2.85 -12.46
C TYR A 112 -12.00 -3.60 -13.27
N ILE A 113 -13.15 -2.97 -13.51
CA ILE A 113 -14.23 -3.54 -14.31
C ILE A 113 -13.99 -3.28 -15.79
N LEU A 114 -13.70 -2.02 -16.13
CA LEU A 114 -13.58 -1.59 -17.52
C LEU A 114 -12.36 -2.19 -18.21
N PHE A 115 -11.25 -2.32 -17.47
CA PHE A 115 -9.97 -2.84 -17.94
C PHE A 115 -9.64 -4.21 -17.33
N CYS A 116 -10.67 -5.02 -17.03
CA CYS A 116 -10.53 -6.32 -16.38
C CYS A 116 -9.57 -7.26 -17.11
N ASP A 117 -9.61 -7.32 -18.45
CA ASP A 117 -8.69 -8.15 -19.24
C ASP A 117 -7.22 -7.91 -18.92
N PHE A 118 -6.88 -6.69 -18.54
CA PHE A 118 -5.52 -6.31 -18.15
C PHE A 118 -5.28 -6.57 -16.66
N PHE A 119 -6.16 -6.06 -15.78
CA PHE A 119 -5.97 -6.20 -14.35
C PHE A 119 -6.03 -7.64 -13.86
N ASP A 120 -6.92 -8.48 -14.40
CA ASP A 120 -7.02 -9.88 -14.02
C ASP A 120 -5.71 -10.63 -14.33
N ARG A 121 -5.06 -10.34 -15.46
CA ARG A 121 -3.75 -10.92 -15.80
C ARG A 121 -2.63 -10.43 -14.89
N ILE A 122 -2.66 -9.15 -14.51
CA ILE A 122 -1.71 -8.58 -13.54
C ILE A 122 -1.88 -9.28 -12.18
N ILE A 123 -3.11 -9.38 -11.67
CA ILE A 123 -3.44 -10.02 -10.40
C ILE A 123 -3.04 -11.50 -10.43
N GLU A 124 -3.37 -12.24 -11.50
CA GLU A 124 -2.99 -13.63 -11.66
C GLU A 124 -1.46 -13.81 -11.66
N SER A 125 -0.74 -12.95 -12.38
CA SER A 125 0.72 -13.03 -12.49
C SER A 125 1.45 -12.64 -11.20
N TYR A 126 0.86 -11.72 -10.43
CA TYR A 126 1.48 -11.23 -9.19
C TYR A 126 1.18 -12.15 -8.00
N HIS A 127 -0.09 -12.49 -7.80
CA HIS A 127 -0.57 -13.24 -6.64
C HIS A 127 -0.68 -14.76 -6.89
N GLY A 128 -0.62 -15.23 -8.14
CA GLY A 128 -0.96 -16.61 -8.48
C GLY A 128 -2.45 -16.93 -8.26
N TYR A 129 -3.30 -15.91 -8.13
CA TYR A 129 -4.73 -16.02 -7.88
C TYR A 129 -5.52 -15.71 -9.14
N ARG A 130 -6.32 -16.65 -9.59
CA ARG A 130 -7.14 -16.48 -10.79
C ARG A 130 -8.48 -15.86 -10.43
N VAL A 131 -8.72 -14.66 -10.96
CA VAL A 131 -10.00 -13.98 -10.84
C VAL A 131 -11.03 -14.68 -11.73
N THR A 132 -12.01 -15.35 -11.13
CA THR A 132 -13.11 -16.00 -11.84
C THR A 132 -14.44 -15.49 -11.30
N SER A 133 -15.52 -15.68 -12.07
CA SER A 133 -16.88 -15.29 -11.64
C SER A 133 -17.32 -15.96 -10.32
N ASP A 134 -16.79 -17.13 -10.05
CA ASP A 134 -17.15 -17.95 -8.87
C ASP A 134 -16.18 -17.75 -7.71
N ALA A 135 -15.11 -16.96 -7.93
CA ALA A 135 -14.16 -16.64 -6.87
C ALA A 135 -14.81 -15.68 -5.87
N VAL A 136 -14.73 -16.04 -4.59
CA VAL A 136 -15.21 -15.22 -3.48
C VAL A 136 -14.02 -14.93 -2.57
N GLN A 137 -13.75 -13.64 -2.38
CA GLN A 137 -12.78 -13.20 -1.38
C GLN A 137 -13.49 -13.08 -0.03
N GLU A 138 -12.95 -13.76 0.98
CA GLU A 138 -13.44 -13.67 2.36
C GLU A 138 -12.65 -12.63 3.13
N SER A 139 -13.26 -12.07 4.16
CA SER A 139 -12.64 -11.15 5.12
C SER A 139 -12.93 -11.64 6.54
N ASP A 140 -11.88 -11.79 7.34
CA ASP A 140 -11.97 -12.21 8.75
C ASP A 140 -11.08 -11.32 9.61
N PHE A 141 -11.70 -10.52 10.48
CA PHE A 141 -11.03 -9.68 11.47
C PHE A 141 -11.03 -10.28 12.88
N ASN A 142 -11.32 -11.58 13.01
CA ASN A 142 -11.29 -12.23 14.30
C ASN A 142 -9.85 -12.53 14.73
N TYR A 143 -9.21 -11.53 15.31
CA TYR A 143 -7.81 -11.59 15.76
C TYR A 143 -7.54 -12.67 16.82
N ASP A 144 -8.57 -13.17 17.52
CA ASP A 144 -8.43 -14.27 18.49
C ASP A 144 -8.07 -15.61 17.79
N ASN A 145 -8.33 -15.72 16.50
CA ASN A 145 -7.96 -16.89 15.70
C ASN A 145 -6.46 -16.93 15.35
N LEU A 146 -5.73 -15.81 15.48
CA LEU A 146 -4.29 -15.77 15.26
C LEU A 146 -3.55 -16.50 16.38
N LYS A 147 -2.62 -17.40 16.03
CA LYS A 147 -1.91 -18.23 17.01
C LYS A 147 -0.41 -17.97 16.97
N GLY A 148 0.16 -17.72 18.13
CA GLY A 148 1.60 -17.69 18.33
C GLY A 148 2.30 -16.48 17.73
N GLY A 149 1.58 -15.39 17.43
CA GLY A 149 2.14 -14.10 17.03
C GLY A 149 2.50 -13.20 18.20
N ASP A 150 2.22 -13.64 19.42
CA ASP A 150 2.48 -12.94 20.68
C ASP A 150 3.95 -12.95 21.10
N TYR A 151 4.69 -13.97 20.66
CA TYR A 151 6.08 -14.14 20.99
C TYR A 151 6.92 -14.62 19.80
N PHE A 152 7.98 -13.87 19.55
CA PHE A 152 9.11 -14.26 18.69
C PHE A 152 10.41 -14.22 19.50
N ASP A 153 11.44 -14.82 18.95
CA ASP A 153 12.78 -14.81 19.54
C ASP A 153 13.42 -13.43 19.40
N GLU A 154 13.63 -12.75 20.52
CA GLU A 154 14.10 -11.36 20.59
C GLU A 154 15.54 -11.20 20.06
N ASP A 155 16.35 -12.28 20.00
CA ASP A 155 17.69 -12.26 19.42
C ASP A 155 17.66 -12.10 17.89
N TYR A 156 16.51 -12.46 17.25
CA TYR A 156 16.34 -12.46 15.81
C TYR A 156 15.28 -11.49 15.31
N VAL A 157 14.22 -11.24 16.07
CA VAL A 157 13.13 -10.33 15.69
C VAL A 157 13.33 -8.98 16.36
N LEU A 158 13.40 -7.92 15.55
CA LEU A 158 13.65 -6.56 15.99
C LEU A 158 12.37 -5.74 16.14
N SER A 159 11.40 -5.98 15.26
CA SER A 159 10.13 -5.27 15.25
C SER A 159 9.12 -5.98 14.36
N CYS A 160 7.86 -5.58 14.46
CA CYS A 160 6.83 -6.00 13.52
C CYS A 160 5.91 -4.82 13.17
N GLU A 161 5.28 -4.95 12.01
CA GLU A 161 4.33 -3.97 11.49
C GLU A 161 3.14 -4.69 10.84
N VAL A 162 1.96 -4.18 11.10
CA VAL A 162 0.75 -4.55 10.36
C VAL A 162 0.15 -3.29 9.77
N SER A 163 -0.06 -3.28 8.47
CA SER A 163 -0.69 -2.16 7.79
C SER A 163 -1.83 -2.63 6.89
N ALA A 164 -2.85 -1.77 6.72
CA ALA A 164 -3.97 -2.04 5.85
C ALA A 164 -4.44 -0.79 5.11
N GLY A 165 -4.51 -0.90 3.79
CA GLY A 165 -5.05 0.14 2.90
C GLY A 165 -6.56 0.02 2.73
N ARG A 166 -7.25 1.16 2.65
CA ARG A 166 -8.68 1.24 2.32
C ARG A 166 -8.97 2.41 1.41
N ALA A 167 -9.84 2.18 0.46
CA ALA A 167 -10.35 3.22 -0.42
C ALA A 167 -11.84 3.48 -0.14
N VAL A 168 -12.20 4.75 -0.11
CA VAL A 168 -13.56 5.23 0.17
C VAL A 168 -14.34 5.31 -1.12
N ASP A 169 -15.55 4.79 -1.16
CA ASP A 169 -16.44 4.86 -2.30
C ASP A 169 -16.81 6.31 -2.65
N ASP A 170 -17.20 6.55 -3.89
CA ASP A 170 -17.52 7.88 -4.46
C ASP A 170 -16.31 8.82 -4.70
N PHE A 171 -15.05 8.38 -4.48
CA PHE A 171 -13.83 9.14 -4.76
C PHE A 171 -12.91 8.40 -5.72
N CYS A 172 -12.23 9.15 -6.60
CA CYS A 172 -11.14 8.59 -7.39
C CYS A 172 -9.96 8.25 -6.49
N PHE A 173 -9.19 7.21 -6.84
CA PHE A 173 -7.99 6.85 -6.09
C PHE A 173 -6.93 7.97 -6.13
N PRO A 174 -5.99 7.99 -5.17
CA PRO A 174 -5.04 9.10 -5.00
C PRO A 174 -4.26 9.47 -6.27
N VAL A 175 -3.99 8.50 -7.14
CA VAL A 175 -3.30 8.72 -8.42
C VAL A 175 -4.12 9.57 -9.40
N HIS A 176 -5.44 9.56 -9.32
CA HIS A 176 -6.34 10.24 -10.27
C HIS A 176 -7.21 11.32 -9.61
N CYS A 177 -7.44 11.26 -8.30
CA CYS A 177 -8.32 12.19 -7.61
C CYS A 177 -7.91 13.65 -7.82
N SER A 178 -8.91 14.51 -8.02
CA SER A 178 -8.69 15.96 -8.12
C SER A 178 -8.30 16.54 -6.75
N ARG A 179 -7.70 17.74 -6.79
CA ARG A 179 -7.38 18.49 -5.56
C ARG A 179 -8.61 18.75 -4.69
N GLY A 180 -9.76 19.03 -5.30
CA GLY A 180 -11.03 19.22 -4.59
C GLY A 180 -11.53 17.94 -3.91
N GLU A 181 -11.50 16.81 -4.61
CA GLU A 181 -11.85 15.50 -4.02
C GLU A 181 -10.93 15.13 -2.87
N ARG A 182 -9.62 15.37 -3.02
CA ARG A 182 -8.64 15.09 -1.96
C ARG A 182 -8.92 15.89 -0.70
N ARG A 183 -9.27 17.19 -0.82
CA ARG A 183 -9.65 18.03 0.32
C ARG A 183 -10.97 17.60 0.96
N ASN A 184 -11.95 17.18 0.15
CA ASN A 184 -13.22 16.66 0.64
C ASN A 184 -13.03 15.35 1.42
N LEU A 185 -12.18 14.47 0.90
CA LEU A 185 -11.85 13.20 1.57
C LEU A 185 -11.07 13.46 2.87
N LEU A 186 -10.16 14.45 2.87
CA LEU A 186 -9.45 14.85 4.10
C LEU A 186 -10.43 15.34 5.18
N ALA A 187 -11.39 16.20 4.83
CA ALA A 187 -12.40 16.69 5.76
C ALA A 187 -13.30 15.55 6.29
N LEU A 188 -13.65 14.59 5.42
CA LEU A 188 -14.40 13.41 5.81
C LEU A 188 -13.58 12.53 6.78
N ALA A 189 -12.30 12.30 6.46
CA ALA A 189 -11.40 11.53 7.31
C ALA A 189 -11.20 12.20 8.67
N GLN A 190 -11.04 13.53 8.72
CA GLN A 190 -10.94 14.27 9.97
C GLN A 190 -12.17 14.06 10.85
N THR A 191 -13.38 14.15 10.28
CA THR A 191 -14.64 13.92 11.00
C THR A 191 -14.71 12.50 11.58
N VAL A 192 -14.25 11.49 10.82
CA VAL A 192 -14.22 10.09 11.28
C VAL A 192 -13.19 9.89 12.38
N LEU A 193 -11.99 10.45 12.22
CA LEU A 193 -10.89 10.27 13.17
C LEU A 193 -11.11 11.04 14.46
N GLU A 194 -11.84 12.15 14.44
CA GLU A 194 -12.31 12.84 15.64
C GLU A 194 -13.26 11.94 16.47
N GLN A 195 -14.18 11.22 15.80
CA GLN A 195 -15.06 10.25 16.47
C GLN A 195 -14.29 9.01 16.96
N LEU A 196 -13.30 8.53 16.19
CA LEU A 196 -12.44 7.44 16.62
C LEU A 196 -11.66 7.81 17.89
N SER A 197 -11.30 9.08 18.03
CA SER A 197 -10.55 9.61 19.18
C SER A 197 -11.33 9.58 20.50
N GLU A 198 -12.63 9.32 20.48
CA GLU A 198 -13.43 9.06 21.68
C GLU A 198 -13.01 7.72 22.36
N ASP A 199 -12.68 6.71 21.54
CA ASP A 199 -12.24 5.39 22.03
C ASP A 199 -10.72 5.25 22.12
N LEU A 200 -10.01 5.79 21.12
CA LEU A 200 -8.55 5.78 21.03
C LEU A 200 -8.05 7.24 20.91
N PRO A 201 -7.60 7.86 22.01
CA PRO A 201 -7.13 9.23 21.98
C PRO A 201 -5.96 9.41 21.01
N GLY A 202 -6.07 10.38 20.11
CA GLY A 202 -5.05 10.66 19.08
C GLY A 202 -5.06 12.12 18.66
N THR A 203 -4.11 12.47 17.80
CA THR A 203 -3.93 13.82 17.25
C THR A 203 -3.87 13.76 15.73
N PHE A 204 -4.54 14.71 15.10
CA PHE A 204 -4.55 14.88 13.64
C PHE A 204 -3.53 15.96 13.27
N HIS A 205 -2.64 15.65 12.32
CA HIS A 205 -1.60 16.54 11.82
C HIS A 205 -1.74 16.63 10.30
N SER A 206 -1.86 17.84 9.76
CA SER A 206 -1.72 18.04 8.32
C SER A 206 -0.26 17.84 7.90
N ILE A 207 -0.01 17.35 6.68
CA ILE A 207 1.37 17.23 6.19
C ILE A 207 2.02 18.60 6.03
N GLU A 208 1.24 19.65 5.77
CA GLU A 208 1.73 21.03 5.77
C GLU A 208 2.29 21.46 7.12
N GLU A 209 1.61 21.12 8.23
CA GLU A 209 2.09 21.40 9.59
C GLU A 209 3.35 20.58 9.94
N LEU A 210 3.45 19.35 9.41
CA LEU A 210 4.61 18.49 9.61
C LEU A 210 5.82 18.93 8.77
N SER A 211 5.60 19.69 7.69
CA SER A 211 6.65 20.25 6.84
C SER A 211 7.22 21.55 7.36
N CYS A 212 6.49 22.28 8.24
CA CYS A 212 6.99 23.49 8.86
C CYS A 212 7.98 23.16 9.97
N GLU A 213 9.22 23.62 9.84
CA GLU A 213 10.25 23.52 10.87
C GLU A 213 9.78 24.19 12.15
N SER A 214 9.37 23.40 13.12
CA SER A 214 9.42 23.80 14.52
C SER A 214 10.56 23.03 15.17
N GLU A 215 11.44 23.69 15.89
CA GLU A 215 12.57 23.09 16.60
C GLU A 215 12.16 21.96 17.56
N GLU A 216 10.87 21.86 17.86
CA GLU A 216 10.28 20.87 18.74
C GLU A 216 9.70 19.63 18.02
N ARG A 217 9.53 19.64 16.68
CA ARG A 217 8.87 18.58 15.92
C ARG A 217 9.65 18.23 14.67
N ARG A 218 10.59 17.31 14.79
CA ARG A 218 11.34 16.77 13.65
C ARG A 218 10.67 15.53 13.06
N VAL A 219 9.49 15.69 12.46
CA VAL A 219 9.05 14.82 11.37
C VAL A 219 9.15 15.67 10.12
N VAL A 220 10.25 15.55 9.42
CA VAL A 220 10.47 16.33 8.21
C VAL A 220 9.91 15.53 7.05
N MET A 221 8.77 15.95 6.51
CA MET A 221 8.27 15.52 5.20
C MET A 221 8.30 16.68 4.21
N ASP A 222 9.45 17.33 4.07
CA ASP A 222 9.61 18.47 3.17
C ASP A 222 9.38 18.09 1.71
N SER A 223 9.70 16.87 1.35
CA SER A 223 9.50 16.33 0.02
C SER A 223 8.70 15.03 0.05
N PRO A 224 7.85 14.78 -0.97
CA PRO A 224 7.14 13.52 -1.06
C PRO A 224 8.11 12.35 -1.28
N PRO A 225 7.80 11.15 -0.77
CA PRO A 225 8.52 9.94 -1.09
C PRO A 225 8.66 9.72 -2.60
N SER A 226 9.80 9.22 -3.05
CA SER A 226 10.07 9.02 -4.49
C SER A 226 9.05 8.09 -5.16
N SER A 227 8.51 7.12 -4.43
CA SER A 227 7.43 6.23 -4.89
C SER A 227 6.16 7.01 -5.25
N LEU A 228 5.75 7.98 -4.43
CA LEU A 228 4.59 8.81 -4.69
C LEU A 228 4.80 9.78 -5.87
N ILE A 229 6.05 10.23 -6.08
CA ILE A 229 6.40 11.06 -7.24
C ILE A 229 6.26 10.23 -8.52
N LYS A 230 6.89 9.06 -8.59
CA LYS A 230 6.88 8.18 -9.75
C LYS A 230 5.48 7.71 -10.13
N THR A 231 4.63 7.43 -9.15
CA THR A 231 3.24 7.03 -9.39
C THR A 231 2.32 8.20 -9.73
N GLY A 232 2.76 9.45 -9.55
CA GLY A 232 1.95 10.65 -9.76
C GLY A 232 0.99 10.97 -8.61
N VAL A 233 1.03 10.19 -7.52
CA VAL A 233 0.22 10.44 -6.31
C VAL A 233 0.65 11.72 -5.60
N ALA A 234 1.94 12.09 -5.70
CA ALA A 234 2.48 13.30 -5.07
C ALA A 234 1.98 14.64 -5.67
N ARG A 235 1.10 14.58 -6.67
CA ARG A 235 0.52 15.79 -7.27
C ARG A 235 -0.10 16.70 -6.20
N ASP A 236 0.15 18.01 -6.31
CA ASP A 236 -0.28 19.03 -5.36
C ASP A 236 0.24 18.83 -3.91
N TRP A 237 1.40 18.20 -3.76
CA TRP A 237 2.03 18.03 -2.45
C TRP A 237 2.27 19.38 -1.75
N PRO A 238 2.04 19.49 -0.42
CA PRO A 238 1.50 18.51 0.54
C PRO A 238 -0.03 18.59 0.72
N ASP A 239 -0.75 19.39 -0.08
CA ASP A 239 -2.14 19.74 0.08
C ASP A 239 -3.10 18.54 0.18
N GLY A 240 -4.02 18.62 1.12
CA GLY A 240 -5.08 17.62 1.31
C GLY A 240 -4.62 16.30 1.89
N ARG A 241 -3.48 16.26 2.59
CA ARG A 241 -2.89 15.06 3.21
C ARG A 241 -2.71 15.25 4.69
N ALA A 242 -2.79 14.14 5.44
CA ALA A 242 -2.65 14.17 6.88
C ALA A 242 -2.12 12.86 7.44
N LEU A 243 -1.66 12.96 8.68
CA LEU A 243 -1.32 11.86 9.55
C LEU A 243 -2.09 12.01 10.86
N TRP A 244 -2.82 10.98 11.26
CA TRP A 244 -3.37 10.87 12.58
C TRP A 244 -2.55 9.87 13.39
N LEU A 245 -2.19 10.24 14.64
CA LEU A 245 -1.39 9.42 15.54
C LEU A 245 -2.12 9.20 16.85
N SER A 246 -2.21 7.95 17.30
CA SER A 246 -2.69 7.64 18.65
C SER A 246 -1.67 8.13 19.69
N LYS A 247 -2.18 8.59 20.85
CA LYS A 247 -1.31 9.10 21.93
C LYS A 247 -0.37 8.05 22.52
N ASP A 248 -0.79 6.79 22.49
CA ASP A 248 0.00 5.64 22.94
C ASP A 248 1.01 5.15 21.90
N GLY A 249 0.98 5.72 20.69
CA GLY A 249 1.86 5.33 19.60
C GLY A 249 1.54 3.97 18.96
N SER A 250 0.41 3.34 19.33
CA SER A 250 0.06 2.01 18.82
C SER A 250 -0.47 2.01 17.39
N LEU A 251 -1.02 3.15 16.91
CA LEU A 251 -1.65 3.29 15.61
C LEU A 251 -1.32 4.61 14.95
N ALA A 252 -0.95 4.54 13.68
CA ALA A 252 -0.85 5.67 12.76
C ALA A 252 -1.86 5.49 11.62
N ILE A 253 -2.54 6.55 11.20
CA ILE A 253 -3.46 6.55 10.07
C ILE A 253 -3.05 7.64 9.08
N TRP A 254 -2.56 7.21 7.93
CA TRP A 254 -2.23 8.09 6.82
C TRP A 254 -3.46 8.37 5.98
N VAL A 255 -3.64 9.62 5.59
CA VAL A 255 -4.76 10.07 4.76
C VAL A 255 -4.25 10.63 3.45
N ASN A 256 -4.79 10.14 2.32
CA ASN A 256 -4.45 10.58 0.95
C ASN A 256 -2.96 10.45 0.58
N MET A 257 -2.32 9.41 1.08
CA MET A 257 -0.96 9.03 0.67
C MET A 257 -1.03 8.01 -0.49
N GLU A 258 -0.56 6.79 -0.31
CA GLU A 258 -0.70 5.72 -1.32
C GLU A 258 -2.15 5.37 -1.60
N GLU A 259 -2.94 5.32 -0.53
CA GLU A 259 -4.38 5.04 -0.54
C GLU A 259 -5.14 6.16 0.17
N HIS A 260 -6.48 6.13 0.10
CA HIS A 260 -7.30 7.11 0.83
C HIS A 260 -7.04 7.05 2.32
N LEU A 261 -6.94 5.84 2.86
CA LEU A 261 -6.58 5.56 4.24
C LEU A 261 -5.59 4.40 4.28
N LYS A 262 -4.55 4.55 5.10
CA LYS A 262 -3.64 3.46 5.44
C LYS A 262 -3.44 3.46 6.95
N LEU A 263 -3.98 2.43 7.59
CA LEU A 263 -3.79 2.19 9.02
C LEU A 263 -2.50 1.40 9.20
N VAL A 264 -1.67 1.79 10.15
CA VAL A 264 -0.39 1.16 10.43
C VAL A 264 -0.21 1.00 11.93
N SER A 265 0.02 -0.21 12.40
CA SER A 265 0.43 -0.51 13.76
C SER A 265 1.84 -1.08 13.74
N PHE A 266 2.75 -0.40 14.43
CA PHE A 266 4.14 -0.78 14.56
C PHE A 266 4.44 -1.15 16.00
N ARG A 267 5.25 -2.21 16.20
CA ARG A 267 5.70 -2.63 17.52
C ARG A 267 7.18 -3.01 17.50
N SER A 268 7.92 -2.41 18.40
CA SER A 268 9.36 -2.70 18.60
C SER A 268 9.62 -3.92 19.47
N ASP A 269 8.59 -4.45 20.14
CA ASP A 269 8.68 -5.66 20.95
C ASP A 269 8.41 -6.95 20.14
N GLY A 270 8.16 -6.83 18.83
CA GLY A 270 7.87 -7.97 17.98
C GLY A 270 6.51 -8.64 18.22
N ASN A 271 5.64 -8.10 19.09
CA ASN A 271 4.33 -8.67 19.36
C ASN A 271 3.36 -8.42 18.20
N LEU A 272 3.38 -9.31 17.21
CA LEU A 272 2.58 -9.21 16.00
C LEU A 272 1.08 -9.39 16.27
N GLN A 273 0.72 -10.17 17.28
CA GLN A 273 -0.69 -10.39 17.66
C GLN A 273 -1.35 -9.09 18.12
N GLU A 274 -0.67 -8.30 18.98
CA GLU A 274 -1.19 -7.01 19.42
C GLU A 274 -1.21 -5.97 18.28
N ALA A 275 -0.22 -5.98 17.38
CA ALA A 275 -0.24 -5.13 16.19
C ALA A 275 -1.42 -5.46 15.27
N PHE A 276 -1.65 -6.75 14.99
CA PHE A 276 -2.76 -7.22 14.18
C PHE A 276 -4.12 -6.88 14.82
N LYS A 277 -4.28 -7.15 16.12
CA LYS A 277 -5.47 -6.80 16.88
C LYS A 277 -5.77 -5.31 16.83
N CYS A 278 -4.75 -4.47 17.01
CA CYS A 278 -4.89 -3.01 16.93
C CYS A 278 -5.45 -2.59 15.56
N VAL A 279 -4.89 -3.11 14.47
CA VAL A 279 -5.37 -2.81 13.11
C VAL A 279 -6.78 -3.32 12.90
N CYS A 280 -7.09 -4.57 13.26
CA CYS A 280 -8.42 -5.17 13.07
C CYS A 280 -9.51 -4.36 13.78
N ILE A 281 -9.33 -4.05 15.08
CA ILE A 281 -10.32 -3.28 15.86
C ILE A 281 -10.57 -1.91 15.23
N ASN A 282 -9.51 -1.20 14.85
CA ASN A 282 -9.64 0.15 14.34
C ASN A 282 -10.13 0.19 12.88
N LEU A 283 -9.83 -0.83 12.06
CA LEU A 283 -10.46 -1.01 10.74
C LEU A 283 -11.97 -1.19 10.86
N MET A 284 -12.42 -2.09 11.74
CA MET A 284 -13.86 -2.30 11.95
C MET A 284 -14.56 -1.04 12.43
N LYS A 285 -13.95 -0.30 13.35
CA LYS A 285 -14.50 0.98 13.85
C LYS A 285 -14.58 2.03 12.75
N THR A 286 -13.51 2.23 12.01
CA THR A 286 -13.47 3.20 10.90
C THR A 286 -14.48 2.82 9.82
N GLU A 287 -14.60 1.55 9.45
CA GLU A 287 -15.60 1.08 8.49
C GLU A 287 -17.02 1.41 8.92
N ILE A 288 -17.37 1.19 10.18
CA ILE A 288 -18.69 1.54 10.74
C ILE A 288 -18.93 3.05 10.65
N LEU A 289 -17.93 3.87 10.98
CA LEU A 289 -18.05 5.32 10.96
C LEU A 289 -18.21 5.84 9.52
N TYR A 290 -17.43 5.35 8.58
CA TYR A 290 -17.56 5.72 7.16
C TYR A 290 -18.93 5.29 6.59
N LYS A 291 -19.43 4.09 6.94
CA LYS A 291 -20.77 3.64 6.57
C LYS A 291 -21.88 4.54 7.12
N LYS A 292 -21.76 5.00 8.38
CA LYS A 292 -22.70 5.96 8.99
C LYS A 292 -22.73 7.29 8.22
N LEU A 293 -21.60 7.74 7.70
CA LEU A 293 -21.49 8.94 6.88
C LEU A 293 -21.90 8.71 5.42
N ARG A 294 -22.31 7.49 5.05
CA ARG A 294 -22.70 7.07 3.69
C ARG A 294 -21.56 7.09 2.68
N HIS A 295 -20.35 6.90 3.13
CA HIS A 295 -19.14 6.74 2.32
C HIS A 295 -18.44 5.42 2.70
N PRO A 296 -19.00 4.24 2.33
CA PRO A 296 -18.41 2.95 2.70
C PRO A 296 -17.05 2.75 2.01
N PHE A 297 -16.25 1.84 2.52
CA PHE A 297 -15.09 1.34 1.80
C PHE A 297 -15.52 0.47 0.61
N ILE A 298 -14.70 0.46 -0.43
CA ILE A 298 -14.99 -0.26 -1.68
C ILE A 298 -14.71 -1.75 -1.49
N TRP A 299 -15.74 -2.56 -1.66
CA TRP A 299 -15.67 -4.02 -1.63
C TRP A 299 -16.26 -4.64 -2.90
N LYS A 300 -15.57 -5.63 -3.45
CA LYS A 300 -16.05 -6.46 -4.57
C LYS A 300 -15.88 -7.93 -4.21
N HIS A 301 -16.91 -8.75 -4.48
CA HIS A 301 -16.91 -10.17 -4.10
C HIS A 301 -15.67 -10.94 -4.57
N HIS A 302 -15.24 -10.72 -5.79
CA HIS A 302 -14.12 -11.45 -6.41
C HIS A 302 -12.75 -10.79 -6.19
N LEU A 303 -12.71 -9.52 -5.78
CA LEU A 303 -11.46 -8.76 -5.55
C LEU A 303 -11.23 -8.42 -4.07
N GLY A 304 -12.24 -8.56 -3.21
CA GLY A 304 -12.14 -8.11 -1.82
C GLY A 304 -12.16 -6.61 -1.68
N TRP A 305 -11.35 -6.08 -0.78
CA TRP A 305 -11.13 -4.64 -0.62
C TRP A 305 -10.39 -4.11 -1.83
N VAL A 306 -11.01 -3.16 -2.52
CA VAL A 306 -10.47 -2.58 -3.74
C VAL A 306 -9.71 -1.31 -3.39
N VAL A 307 -8.45 -1.27 -3.82
CA VAL A 307 -7.50 -0.19 -3.62
C VAL A 307 -6.83 0.18 -4.93
N SER A 308 -6.00 1.23 -4.97
CA SER A 308 -5.39 1.72 -6.20
C SER A 308 -4.42 0.70 -6.83
N SER A 309 -3.66 -0.02 -6.01
CA SER A 309 -2.66 -0.98 -6.46
C SER A 309 -3.23 -2.39 -6.62
N PRO A 310 -3.12 -3.03 -7.80
CA PRO A 310 -3.50 -4.43 -7.95
C PRO A 310 -2.63 -5.40 -7.13
N ALA A 311 -1.49 -4.95 -6.62
CA ALA A 311 -0.66 -5.73 -5.69
C ALA A 311 -1.22 -5.79 -4.26
N GLU A 312 -2.20 -4.93 -3.93
CA GLU A 312 -2.76 -4.81 -2.58
C GLU A 312 -4.26 -5.12 -2.50
N VAL A 313 -4.92 -5.43 -3.62
CA VAL A 313 -6.33 -5.86 -3.63
C VAL A 313 -6.53 -7.15 -2.83
N GLY A 314 -7.73 -7.37 -2.34
CA GLY A 314 -8.06 -8.52 -1.51
C GLY A 314 -8.25 -8.10 -0.05
N THR A 315 -7.32 -8.40 0.80
CA THR A 315 -7.34 -7.93 2.20
C THR A 315 -6.85 -6.49 2.35
N GLY A 316 -6.07 -5.98 1.39
CA GLY A 316 -5.35 -4.71 1.53
C GLY A 316 -4.34 -4.73 2.68
N LEU A 317 -4.02 -5.93 3.22
CA LEU A 317 -3.21 -6.12 4.42
C LEU A 317 -1.77 -6.44 4.06
N LYS A 318 -0.84 -5.72 4.67
CA LYS A 318 0.57 -6.08 4.69
C LYS A 318 1.00 -6.31 6.13
N THR A 319 1.43 -7.52 6.41
CA THR A 319 2.02 -7.91 7.68
C THR A 319 3.50 -8.13 7.46
N SER A 320 4.35 -7.51 8.26
CA SER A 320 5.79 -7.61 8.15
C SER A 320 6.49 -7.76 9.49
N VAL A 321 7.61 -8.47 9.47
CA VAL A 321 8.46 -8.70 10.64
C VAL A 321 9.90 -8.41 10.24
N THR A 322 10.55 -7.52 10.98
CA THR A 322 11.96 -7.18 10.79
C THR A 322 12.82 -8.19 11.53
N VAL A 323 13.66 -8.91 10.80
CA VAL A 323 14.47 -10.01 11.32
C VAL A 323 15.94 -9.82 11.00
N LYS A 324 16.78 -10.43 11.85
CA LYS A 324 18.21 -10.52 11.67
C LYS A 324 18.57 -11.91 11.14
N LEU A 325 19.12 -11.96 9.92
CA LEU A 325 19.52 -13.19 9.23
C LEU A 325 20.93 -13.01 8.66
N LEU A 326 21.92 -13.64 9.27
CA LEU A 326 23.33 -13.54 8.84
C LEU A 326 23.76 -14.67 7.91
N HIS A 327 23.21 -15.85 8.12
CA HIS A 327 23.60 -17.07 7.39
C HIS A 327 22.60 -17.49 6.32
N LEU A 328 21.29 -17.37 6.64
CA LEU A 328 20.25 -17.79 5.70
C LEU A 328 20.15 -16.84 4.51
N ALA A 329 20.45 -15.53 4.70
CA ALA A 329 20.42 -14.54 3.63
C ALA A 329 21.40 -14.87 2.49
N GLU A 330 22.54 -15.50 2.79
CA GLU A 330 23.53 -15.94 1.80
C GLU A 330 23.23 -17.31 1.19
N ASN A 331 22.19 -18.00 1.69
CA ASN A 331 21.87 -19.35 1.25
C ASN A 331 21.22 -19.36 -0.13
N LYS A 332 21.76 -20.13 -1.06
CA LYS A 332 21.28 -20.25 -2.44
C LYS A 332 19.82 -20.70 -2.55
N ARG A 333 19.30 -21.39 -1.53
CA ARG A 333 17.91 -21.89 -1.50
C ARG A 333 16.92 -20.90 -0.90
N LEU A 334 17.38 -19.75 -0.40
CA LEU A 334 16.51 -18.77 0.25
C LEU A 334 15.30 -18.37 -0.62
N LYS A 335 15.53 -18.10 -1.89
CA LYS A 335 14.45 -17.74 -2.82
C LYS A 335 13.40 -18.85 -2.95
N ASP A 336 13.83 -20.11 -3.10
CA ASP A 336 12.92 -21.27 -3.17
C ASP A 336 12.15 -21.48 -1.86
N ILE A 337 12.77 -21.22 -0.72
CA ILE A 337 12.13 -21.27 0.60
C ILE A 337 11.05 -20.18 0.72
N LEU A 338 11.38 -18.94 0.39
CA LEU A 338 10.45 -17.82 0.46
C LEU A 338 9.25 -18.00 -0.49
N ASP A 339 9.51 -18.44 -1.72
CA ASP A 339 8.45 -18.73 -2.71
C ASP A 339 7.49 -19.82 -2.20
N ARG A 340 7.99 -20.87 -1.54
CA ARG A 340 7.17 -21.93 -0.94
C ARG A 340 6.39 -21.48 0.29
N LEU A 341 6.95 -20.57 1.05
CA LEU A 341 6.30 -19.96 2.20
C LEU A 341 5.35 -18.81 1.80
N ARG A 342 5.35 -18.41 0.52
CA ARG A 342 4.60 -17.25 0.01
C ARG A 342 4.95 -15.96 0.74
N LEU A 343 6.23 -15.82 1.07
CA LEU A 343 6.78 -14.66 1.75
C LEU A 343 7.69 -13.86 0.81
N ARG A 344 7.80 -12.60 1.09
CA ARG A 344 8.73 -11.66 0.46
C ARG A 344 9.75 -11.20 1.50
N MET A 345 10.99 -11.11 1.09
CA MET A 345 12.07 -10.56 1.90
C MET A 345 12.65 -9.35 1.17
N GLU A 346 12.76 -8.26 1.87
CA GLU A 346 13.38 -7.02 1.39
C GLU A 346 14.50 -6.64 2.36
N GLU A 347 15.63 -6.18 1.83
CA GLU A 347 16.63 -5.54 2.66
C GLU A 347 16.01 -4.29 3.30
N THR A 348 16.19 -4.17 4.60
CA THR A 348 15.80 -2.92 5.28
C THR A 348 16.77 -1.86 4.78
N ALA A 349 16.29 -0.97 3.92
CA ALA A 349 17.05 0.20 3.51
C ALA A 349 17.29 1.03 4.77
N CYS A 350 18.53 1.01 5.26
CA CYS A 350 19.01 2.01 6.20
C CYS A 350 19.10 3.33 5.43
N ASP A 351 17.98 4.00 5.24
CA ASP A 351 17.99 5.37 4.79
C ASP A 351 18.43 6.23 5.97
N LEU A 352 19.76 6.22 6.18
CA LEU A 352 20.45 6.93 7.25
C LEU A 352 20.16 8.43 7.27
N SER A 353 19.66 8.98 6.16
CA SER A 353 19.30 10.40 6.07
C SER A 353 18.12 10.79 6.98
N VAL A 354 17.32 9.82 7.42
CA VAL A 354 16.14 10.05 8.26
C VAL A 354 16.38 9.72 9.74
N CYS A 355 17.45 8.97 10.06
CA CYS A 355 17.75 8.51 11.42
C CYS A 355 18.67 9.45 12.22
N LEU A 356 19.27 10.49 11.62
CA LEU A 356 20.46 11.15 12.17
C LEU A 356 20.25 12.48 12.88
N TYR A 357 19.07 12.82 13.39
CA TYR A 357 18.97 13.97 14.28
C TYR A 357 18.27 13.60 15.56
N ASP A 358 19.07 13.12 16.50
CA ASP A 358 18.68 12.96 17.89
C ASP A 358 19.28 14.12 18.72
N ASP A 359 18.41 14.82 19.42
CA ASP A 359 18.74 15.52 20.62
C ASP A 359 17.85 14.97 21.74
N ASP A 360 18.41 14.07 22.45
CA ASP A 360 18.20 13.57 23.82
C ASP A 360 16.79 13.14 24.31
N ARG A 361 15.67 13.20 23.58
CA ARG A 361 14.37 12.81 24.17
C ARG A 361 13.29 12.26 23.25
N ARG A 362 13.49 12.03 21.95
CA ARG A 362 12.39 11.58 21.04
C ARG A 362 12.84 10.45 20.13
N LYS A 363 12.24 9.31 20.30
CA LYS A 363 12.53 8.07 19.58
C LYS A 363 11.68 7.97 18.32
N ARG A 364 12.29 7.56 17.22
CA ARG A 364 11.68 7.48 15.90
C ARG A 364 11.59 6.03 15.43
N ALA A 365 10.51 5.67 14.77
CA ALA A 365 10.39 4.42 14.06
C ALA A 365 10.06 4.67 12.58
N LEU A 366 10.66 3.89 11.69
CA LEU A 366 10.30 3.82 10.27
C LEU A 366 9.09 2.91 10.13
N VAL A 367 7.99 3.45 9.64
CA VAL A 367 6.77 2.70 9.37
C VAL A 367 6.52 2.73 7.87
N SER A 368 6.62 1.56 7.21
CA SER A 368 6.24 1.39 5.80
C SER A 368 6.89 2.40 4.84
N GLY A 369 8.18 2.71 5.00
CA GLY A 369 8.88 3.70 4.18
C GLY A 369 8.56 5.16 4.51
N TYR A 370 7.70 5.43 5.49
CA TYR A 370 7.43 6.75 6.04
C TYR A 370 8.01 6.88 7.43
N VAL A 371 8.52 8.05 7.76
CA VAL A 371 9.00 8.33 9.12
C VAL A 371 7.81 8.59 10.01
N THR A 372 7.63 7.78 11.03
CA THR A 372 6.65 8.04 12.09
C THR A 372 7.40 8.36 13.37
N VAL A 373 7.11 9.51 13.96
CA VAL A 373 7.58 9.83 15.31
C VAL A 373 6.68 9.12 16.30
N ILE A 374 7.21 8.11 16.97
CA ILE A 374 6.51 7.46 18.07
C ILE A 374 7.12 7.98 19.37
N PRO A 375 6.34 8.71 20.20
CA PRO A 375 6.82 9.12 21.52
C PRO A 375 7.07 7.89 22.39
N ASN A 376 8.22 7.82 23.04
CA ASN A 376 8.58 6.79 24.04
C ASN A 376 9.03 5.40 23.56
N LEU A 377 9.72 5.24 22.45
CA LEU A 377 10.29 3.95 22.06
C LEU A 377 11.78 3.83 22.36
N ASN A 378 12.15 2.85 23.23
CA ASN A 378 13.55 2.46 23.49
C ASN A 378 14.19 1.66 22.34
N ALA A 379 13.54 1.59 21.17
CA ALA A 379 13.96 0.78 20.03
C ALA A 379 15.27 1.29 19.40
N THR A 380 15.57 2.57 19.47
CA THR A 380 16.79 3.14 18.91
C THR A 380 18.05 2.66 19.62
N GLU A 381 18.01 2.47 20.94
CA GLU A 381 19.17 1.97 21.69
C GLU A 381 19.50 0.51 21.35
N ALA A 382 18.49 -0.31 21.07
CA ALA A 382 18.70 -1.69 20.64
C ALA A 382 19.20 -1.80 19.19
N LEU A 383 18.83 -0.84 18.33
CA LEU A 383 19.21 -0.80 16.92
C LEU A 383 20.53 -0.02 16.67
N GLN A 384 20.89 0.92 17.55
CA GLN A 384 22.07 1.78 17.37
C GLN A 384 23.37 1.03 17.07
N PRO A 385 23.72 -0.07 17.76
CA PRO A 385 24.93 -0.82 17.45
C PRO A 385 24.95 -1.47 16.04
N TRP A 386 23.77 -1.62 15.41
CA TRP A 386 23.60 -2.20 14.08
C TRP A 386 23.58 -1.11 13.00
N LEU A 387 22.97 0.02 13.29
CA LEU A 387 22.97 1.20 12.42
C LEU A 387 24.39 1.72 12.16
N ASP A 388 25.22 1.73 13.18
CA ASP A 388 26.62 2.17 13.10
C ASP A 388 27.52 1.26 12.22
N ARG A 389 27.07 0.03 11.94
CA ARG A 389 27.82 -0.96 11.11
C ARG A 389 27.30 -1.11 9.68
N GLY A 390 26.37 -0.25 9.22
CA GLY A 390 25.78 -0.37 7.90
C GLY A 390 24.73 -1.48 7.78
N CYS A 391 24.14 -1.93 8.88
CA CYS A 391 23.02 -2.87 8.97
C CYS A 391 23.11 -4.15 8.11
N PRO A 392 24.27 -4.84 7.96
CA PRO A 392 24.28 -6.08 7.22
C PRO A 392 23.44 -7.15 7.95
N GLY A 393 22.58 -7.84 7.20
CA GLY A 393 21.80 -8.96 7.72
C GLY A 393 20.47 -8.60 8.38
N ILE A 394 19.95 -7.37 8.21
CA ILE A 394 18.60 -7.01 8.66
C ILE A 394 17.65 -6.99 7.47
N TYR A 395 16.59 -7.76 7.56
CA TYR A 395 15.60 -7.94 6.51
C TYR A 395 14.19 -7.77 7.02
N ASN A 396 13.31 -7.28 6.15
CA ASN A 396 11.89 -7.21 6.38
C ASN A 396 11.20 -8.37 5.66
N ILE A 397 10.55 -9.26 6.40
CA ILE A 397 9.80 -10.39 5.86
C ILE A 397 8.32 -10.07 5.92
N SER A 398 7.63 -10.15 4.77
CA SER A 398 6.21 -9.85 4.67
C SER A 398 5.46 -10.87 3.81
N ASN A 399 4.12 -10.84 3.90
CA ASN A 399 3.29 -11.62 2.98
C ASN A 399 3.50 -11.17 1.53
N LEU A 400 3.60 -12.13 0.62
CA LEU A 400 3.70 -11.88 -0.82
C LEU A 400 2.33 -11.56 -1.44
N GLN A 401 1.29 -12.23 -0.97
CA GLN A 401 -0.06 -12.18 -1.52
C GLN A 401 -0.98 -11.42 -0.58
N THR A 402 -2.05 -10.84 -1.14
CA THR A 402 -3.10 -10.13 -0.39
C THR A 402 -4.50 -10.62 -0.74
N ILE A 403 -4.63 -11.42 -1.80
CA ILE A 403 -5.89 -11.97 -2.30
C ILE A 403 -5.86 -13.50 -2.27
N GLY A 404 -7.03 -14.14 -2.11
CA GLY A 404 -7.18 -15.58 -2.01
C GLY A 404 -7.01 -16.13 -0.58
N PHE A 405 -6.87 -15.25 0.39
CA PHE A 405 -6.78 -15.52 1.82
C PHE A 405 -7.55 -14.44 2.58
N ASN A 406 -8.00 -14.73 3.79
CA ASN A 406 -8.49 -13.72 4.71
C ASN A 406 -7.34 -13.08 5.53
N GLU A 407 -7.65 -12.06 6.31
CA GLU A 407 -6.66 -11.28 7.06
C GLU A 407 -5.92 -12.13 8.12
N VAL A 408 -6.65 -13.03 8.79
CA VAL A 408 -6.10 -13.94 9.81
C VAL A 408 -5.16 -14.94 9.17
N GLU A 409 -5.56 -15.57 8.06
CA GLU A 409 -4.75 -16.57 7.35
C GLU A 409 -3.44 -15.97 6.83
N LEU A 410 -3.49 -14.74 6.26
CA LEU A 410 -2.29 -14.05 5.80
C LEU A 410 -1.32 -13.75 6.94
N THR A 411 -1.85 -13.25 8.06
CA THR A 411 -1.03 -12.95 9.23
C THR A 411 -0.44 -14.23 9.82
N GLN A 412 -1.22 -15.31 9.90
CA GLN A 412 -0.76 -16.62 10.38
C GLN A 412 0.37 -17.19 9.50
N LEU A 413 0.25 -17.02 8.19
CA LEU A 413 1.28 -17.44 7.24
C LEU A 413 2.63 -16.73 7.51
N VAL A 414 2.59 -15.44 7.85
CA VAL A 414 3.80 -14.69 8.22
C VAL A 414 4.35 -15.17 9.56
N VAL A 415 3.50 -15.38 10.56
CA VAL A 415 3.91 -15.91 11.88
C VAL A 415 4.65 -17.24 11.73
N ASP A 416 4.02 -18.20 11.03
CA ASP A 416 4.57 -19.55 10.87
C ASP A 416 5.86 -19.54 10.04
N GLY A 417 5.86 -18.73 8.96
CA GLY A 417 7.01 -18.60 8.09
C GLY A 417 8.21 -17.96 8.79
N VAL A 418 8.02 -16.88 9.55
CA VAL A 418 9.09 -16.22 10.31
C VAL A 418 9.66 -17.18 11.37
N LYS A 419 8.81 -17.90 12.10
CA LYS A 419 9.27 -18.90 13.08
C LYS A 419 10.11 -20.00 12.42
N LEU A 420 9.73 -20.43 11.22
CA LEU A 420 10.48 -21.44 10.48
C LEU A 420 11.84 -20.88 10.00
N ILE A 421 11.86 -19.66 9.48
CA ILE A 421 13.07 -18.97 9.02
C ILE A 421 14.06 -18.78 10.18
N ILE A 422 13.60 -18.38 11.36
CA ILE A 422 14.45 -18.25 12.56
C ILE A 422 15.03 -19.62 12.95
N ARG A 423 14.26 -20.72 12.87
CA ARG A 423 14.80 -22.08 13.13
C ARG A 423 15.86 -22.46 12.13
N MET A 424 15.71 -22.10 10.86
CA MET A 424 16.72 -22.34 9.83
C MET A 424 17.99 -21.54 10.11
N GLU A 425 17.87 -20.26 10.47
CA GLU A 425 19.01 -19.42 10.84
C GLU A 425 19.81 -20.02 11.98
N LYS A 426 19.14 -20.40 13.08
CA LYS A 426 19.78 -21.06 14.24
C LYS A 426 20.52 -22.34 13.88
N ARG A 427 19.98 -23.14 12.95
CA ARG A 427 20.68 -24.35 12.47
C ARG A 427 21.92 -24.01 11.67
N LEU A 428 21.84 -23.00 10.80
CA LEU A 428 23.00 -22.58 10.01
C LEU A 428 24.10 -21.98 10.89
N GLU A 429 23.77 -21.21 11.92
CA GLU A 429 24.72 -20.74 12.93
C GLU A 429 25.47 -21.91 13.58
N ASN A 430 24.76 -23.01 13.89
CA ASN A 430 25.32 -24.24 14.43
C ASN A 430 25.91 -25.16 13.35
N LYS A 431 26.11 -24.69 12.11
CA LYS A 431 26.63 -25.44 10.97
C LYS A 431 25.86 -26.74 10.67
N SER A 432 24.57 -26.76 11.02
CA SER A 432 23.69 -27.92 10.79
C SER A 432 22.89 -27.75 9.50
N SER A 433 22.49 -28.87 8.88
CA SER A 433 21.67 -28.86 7.67
C SER A 433 20.26 -28.35 7.94
N ILE A 434 19.68 -27.65 6.95
CA ILE A 434 18.30 -27.15 6.96
C ILE A 434 17.37 -27.93 6.02
N GLU A 435 17.86 -28.98 5.35
CA GLU A 435 17.14 -29.69 4.28
C GLU A 435 15.79 -30.27 4.73
N ASP A 436 15.71 -30.78 5.96
CA ASP A 436 14.47 -31.29 6.56
C ASP A 436 13.46 -30.24 6.95
N LEU A 437 13.89 -28.97 7.07
CA LEU A 437 13.02 -27.82 7.38
C LEU A 437 12.45 -27.15 6.12
N VAL A 438 13.02 -27.44 4.95
CA VAL A 438 12.54 -26.82 3.70
C VAL A 438 11.15 -27.35 3.36
N PRO A 439 10.12 -26.48 3.23
CA PRO A 439 8.76 -26.92 2.90
C PRO A 439 8.75 -27.73 1.59
N THR A 440 7.98 -28.81 1.55
CA THR A 440 7.77 -29.57 0.31
C THR A 440 6.86 -28.79 -0.64
N LYS A 441 7.09 -28.87 -1.95
CA LYS A 441 6.14 -28.34 -2.93
C LYS A 441 4.79 -29.06 -2.75
N LYS A 442 3.77 -28.33 -2.36
CA LYS A 442 2.38 -28.80 -2.48
C LYS A 442 1.86 -28.57 -3.88
#